data_4625339ac057ef1abe9627fdd5da2d04
#
_entry.id   4625339ac057ef1abe9627fdd5da2d04
#
_cell.length_a   1.000
_cell.length_b   1.000
_cell.length_c   1.000
_cell.angle_alpha   90.00
_cell.angle_beta   90.00
_cell.angle_gamma   90.00
#
_symmetry.space_group_name_H-M   'P 1'
#
loop_
_entity.id
_entity.type
_entity.pdbx_description
1 polymer ?
#
loop_
_entity_poly.entity_id
_entity_poly.type
_entity_poly.pdbx_seq_one_letter_code
_entity_poly.pdbx_strand_id
1 'polypeptide(L)'
;MAAATRAFLVTVCVCLIAYSAGAQSSGNSATERYAEEGQSALAAGRLDDAEKAYEKLRELEPGVAEVHANLGMIYFQEGRYEQAVPALRQALKLKPSLTRTESLLSVSLSELGRYKEAAPGLEKCFHRAADPEIKRMCGLQLQRAYGGLGRDRNAVDVALELNRLYPDDPEVLYHTGKVYGNYAFLTMQKLAQVAPASVWRHQTLAEADESQGSYEAAITEYRQVLALDPRRPGIHYRLGRTLLARARETTSAEDLASAQREFEQELALDPLNGNAAYEMAEARRNGGQFEEAQKLFEQALNSHPDFEEAQLGLASVLMSQQKPQQALPHLQKAIELNPENEVSWYRLSQVQRSLGNSKEAQNAFTKYQQLHQQKASLDEAGKRFLSPSEVTRQQLDSNAPQ
;
A
#
# COMPACT_ATOMS: atom_id res chain seq x y z
N MET A 1 7.27 4.98 -16.24
CA MET A 1 5.80 4.84 -16.19
C MET A 1 5.16 4.68 -17.58
N ALA A 2 5.61 5.32 -18.64
CA ALA A 2 5.03 5.20 -20.00
C ALA A 2 5.23 3.82 -20.69
N ALA A 3 6.18 3.00 -20.27
CA ALA A 3 6.51 1.74 -20.97
C ALA A 3 5.62 0.55 -20.58
N ALA A 4 5.15 0.45 -19.32
CA ALA A 4 4.31 -0.66 -18.88
C ALA A 4 2.88 -0.54 -19.40
N THR A 5 2.33 0.68 -19.46
CA THR A 5 1.00 0.95 -20.04
C THR A 5 0.98 0.69 -21.56
N ARG A 6 2.13 0.79 -22.22
CA ARG A 6 2.27 0.55 -23.67
C ARG A 6 2.20 -0.93 -24.06
N ALA A 7 2.76 -1.83 -23.26
CA ALA A 7 2.83 -3.26 -23.61
C ALA A 7 1.47 -3.97 -23.46
N PHE A 8 0.61 -3.54 -22.54
CA PHE A 8 -0.69 -4.17 -22.29
C PHE A 8 -1.78 -3.73 -23.28
N LEU A 9 -1.70 -2.49 -23.80
CA LEU A 9 -2.66 -1.95 -24.77
C LEU A 9 -2.58 -2.60 -26.16
N VAL A 10 -1.47 -3.24 -26.50
CA VAL A 10 -1.29 -3.89 -27.82
C VAL A 10 -2.20 -5.10 -28.00
N THR A 11 -2.58 -5.80 -26.93
CA THR A 11 -3.38 -7.04 -27.03
C THR A 11 -4.89 -6.78 -27.03
N VAL A 12 -5.38 -5.66 -26.50
CA VAL A 12 -6.82 -5.40 -26.28
C VAL A 12 -7.45 -4.53 -27.37
N CYS A 13 -6.67 -3.88 -28.22
CA CYS A 13 -7.17 -2.80 -29.09
C CYS A 13 -7.35 -3.14 -30.57
N VAL A 14 -7.36 -4.41 -30.98
CA VAL A 14 -7.63 -4.80 -32.37
C VAL A 14 -9.14 -5.03 -32.60
N CYS A 15 -9.99 -4.07 -32.24
CA CYS A 15 -11.31 -3.98 -32.85
C CYS A 15 -11.22 -2.94 -33.97
N LEU A 16 -10.94 -3.44 -35.16
CA LEU A 16 -10.98 -2.69 -36.40
C LEU A 16 -12.30 -1.92 -36.49
N ILE A 17 -12.24 -0.60 -36.58
CA ILE A 17 -13.37 0.18 -37.07
C ILE A 17 -13.43 -0.16 -38.57
N ALA A 18 -14.31 -1.10 -38.92
CA ALA A 18 -14.42 -1.56 -40.29
C ALA A 18 -14.84 -0.38 -41.20
N TYR A 19 -14.08 -0.15 -42.22
CA TYR A 19 -14.47 0.69 -43.32
C TYR A 19 -15.50 -0.06 -44.15
N SER A 20 -16.78 0.26 -43.98
CA SER A 20 -17.84 -0.22 -44.89
C SER A 20 -17.86 0.72 -46.10
N ALA A 21 -17.22 0.34 -47.16
CA ALA A 21 -17.41 0.96 -48.47
C ALA A 21 -18.87 0.73 -48.88
N GLY A 22 -19.70 1.75 -48.78
CA GLY A 22 -21.04 1.73 -49.36
C GLY A 22 -20.92 1.58 -50.88
N ALA A 23 -21.46 0.46 -51.38
CA ALA A 23 -21.48 0.17 -52.79
C ALA A 23 -22.21 1.27 -53.57
N GLN A 24 -21.45 2.13 -54.26
CA GLN A 24 -21.81 2.70 -55.56
C GLN A 24 -20.71 3.64 -56.06
N SER A 25 -20.14 3.24 -57.12
CA SER A 25 -19.40 3.91 -58.19
C SER A 25 -17.99 3.40 -58.41
N SER A 26 -17.73 3.12 -59.68
CA SER A 26 -16.45 2.84 -60.30
C SER A 26 -15.40 3.95 -60.03
N GLY A 27 -14.74 3.88 -58.93
CA GLY A 27 -13.75 4.95 -58.66
C GLY A 27 -13.05 4.76 -57.30
N ASN A 28 -12.16 3.94 -57.22
CA ASN A 28 -10.83 4.21 -56.68
C ASN A 28 -10.19 2.92 -56.14
N SER A 29 -9.58 2.18 -57.01
CA SER A 29 -8.65 1.10 -56.64
C SER A 29 -7.57 1.58 -55.65
N ALA A 30 -7.31 2.87 -55.58
CA ALA A 30 -6.37 3.47 -54.65
C ALA A 30 -6.95 3.55 -53.21
N THR A 31 -8.19 4.00 -53.04
CA THR A 31 -8.86 4.09 -51.74
C THR A 31 -9.02 2.71 -51.10
N GLU A 32 -9.54 1.73 -51.87
CA GLU A 32 -9.67 0.33 -51.41
C GLU A 32 -8.33 -0.28 -51.02
N ARG A 33 -7.32 -0.10 -51.87
CA ARG A 33 -5.95 -0.59 -51.59
C ARG A 33 -5.40 -0.01 -50.28
N TYR A 34 -5.44 1.30 -50.08
CA TYR A 34 -4.92 1.91 -48.85
C TYR A 34 -5.76 1.51 -47.61
N ALA A 35 -7.07 1.27 -47.78
CA ALA A 35 -7.90 0.75 -46.71
C ALA A 35 -7.47 -0.65 -46.29
N GLU A 36 -7.24 -1.56 -47.24
CA GLU A 36 -6.77 -2.92 -47.00
C GLU A 36 -5.35 -2.93 -46.45
N GLU A 37 -4.43 -2.14 -47.00
CA GLU A 37 -3.04 -1.98 -46.50
C GLU A 37 -3.05 -1.49 -45.06
N GLY A 38 -3.83 -0.45 -44.73
CA GLY A 38 -3.94 0.11 -43.39
C GLY A 38 -4.55 -0.88 -42.37
N GLN A 39 -5.62 -1.57 -42.75
CA GLN A 39 -6.22 -2.60 -41.88
C GLN A 39 -5.29 -3.78 -41.65
N SER A 40 -4.63 -4.28 -42.70
CA SER A 40 -3.67 -5.38 -42.61
C SER A 40 -2.46 -5.00 -41.75
N ALA A 41 -1.97 -3.78 -41.89
CA ALA A 41 -0.86 -3.26 -41.10
C ALA A 41 -1.25 -3.13 -39.60
N LEU A 42 -2.46 -2.62 -39.28
CA LEU A 42 -2.97 -2.56 -37.93
C LEU A 42 -3.12 -3.95 -37.31
N ALA A 43 -3.70 -4.89 -38.06
CA ALA A 43 -3.86 -6.26 -37.59
C ALA A 43 -2.52 -6.96 -37.31
N ALA A 44 -1.48 -6.58 -38.05
CA ALA A 44 -0.11 -7.08 -37.88
C ALA A 44 0.72 -6.28 -36.85
N GLY A 45 0.16 -5.23 -36.23
CA GLY A 45 0.87 -4.38 -35.27
C GLY A 45 1.93 -3.46 -35.89
N ARG A 46 1.92 -3.29 -37.22
CA ARG A 46 2.87 -2.44 -37.97
C ARG A 46 2.33 -1.01 -38.05
N LEU A 47 2.51 -0.26 -36.94
CA LEU A 47 1.91 1.07 -36.79
C LEU A 47 2.40 2.08 -37.84
N ASP A 48 3.71 2.11 -38.15
CA ASP A 48 4.29 2.99 -39.17
C ASP A 48 3.69 2.78 -40.57
N ASP A 49 3.45 1.52 -40.96
CA ASP A 49 2.83 1.20 -42.26
C ASP A 49 1.35 1.58 -42.26
N ALA A 50 0.67 1.33 -41.13
CA ALA A 50 -0.73 1.73 -40.94
C ALA A 50 -0.88 3.27 -41.03
N GLU A 51 0.00 4.03 -40.37
CA GLU A 51 0.00 5.48 -40.41
C GLU A 51 0.07 5.97 -41.87
N LYS A 52 1.09 5.49 -42.65
CA LYS A 52 1.27 5.86 -44.04
C LYS A 52 0.02 5.59 -44.90
N ALA A 53 -0.58 4.43 -44.72
CA ALA A 53 -1.78 4.05 -45.46
C ALA A 53 -3.00 4.93 -45.09
N TYR A 54 -3.22 5.18 -43.79
CA TYR A 54 -4.33 6.02 -43.33
C TYR A 54 -4.10 7.51 -43.61
N GLU A 55 -2.86 7.99 -43.68
CA GLU A 55 -2.55 9.34 -44.12
C GLU A 55 -2.94 9.54 -45.62
N LYS A 56 -2.64 8.54 -46.49
CA LYS A 56 -3.11 8.56 -47.86
C LYS A 56 -4.63 8.51 -48.00
N LEU A 57 -5.29 7.69 -47.17
CA LEU A 57 -6.74 7.68 -47.10
C LEU A 57 -7.31 9.02 -46.65
N ARG A 58 -6.70 9.72 -45.72
CA ARG A 58 -7.13 11.05 -45.27
C ARG A 58 -7.03 12.09 -46.38
N GLU A 59 -5.99 11.99 -47.21
CA GLU A 59 -5.84 12.88 -48.39
C GLU A 59 -6.95 12.62 -49.41
N LEU A 60 -7.33 11.35 -49.64
CA LEU A 60 -8.33 10.95 -50.62
C LEU A 60 -9.78 11.14 -50.12
N GLU A 61 -10.00 10.82 -48.85
CA GLU A 61 -11.32 10.75 -48.22
C GLU A 61 -11.36 11.53 -46.87
N PRO A 62 -11.15 12.87 -46.91
CA PRO A 62 -11.06 13.67 -45.68
C PRO A 62 -12.35 13.77 -44.89
N GLY A 63 -13.50 13.35 -45.45
CA GLY A 63 -14.81 13.34 -44.81
C GLY A 63 -15.17 12.03 -44.10
N VAL A 64 -14.30 11.02 -44.10
CA VAL A 64 -14.57 9.71 -43.50
C VAL A 64 -14.11 9.68 -42.06
N ALA A 65 -15.03 9.58 -41.13
CA ALA A 65 -14.76 9.61 -39.69
C ALA A 65 -13.82 8.49 -39.23
N GLU A 66 -13.97 7.30 -39.79
CA GLU A 66 -13.21 6.09 -39.45
C GLU A 66 -11.71 6.25 -39.81
N VAL A 67 -11.38 6.96 -40.86
CA VAL A 67 -10.00 7.26 -41.23
C VAL A 67 -9.31 8.11 -40.16
N HIS A 68 -9.98 9.16 -39.70
CA HIS A 68 -9.48 10.02 -38.63
C HIS A 68 -9.43 9.29 -37.29
N ALA A 69 -10.39 8.41 -37.01
CA ALA A 69 -10.42 7.61 -35.79
C ALA A 69 -9.24 6.64 -35.75
N ASN A 70 -8.92 5.97 -36.86
CA ASN A 70 -7.79 5.04 -36.95
C ASN A 70 -6.45 5.76 -36.84
N LEU A 71 -6.27 6.91 -37.50
CA LEU A 71 -5.09 7.76 -37.32
C LEU A 71 -4.93 8.20 -35.87
N GLY A 72 -6.02 8.67 -35.24
CA GLY A 72 -5.99 9.05 -33.84
C GLY A 72 -5.64 7.89 -32.90
N MET A 73 -6.09 6.67 -33.20
CA MET A 73 -5.74 5.46 -32.48
C MET A 73 -4.25 5.08 -32.66
N ILE A 74 -3.71 5.19 -33.88
CA ILE A 74 -2.30 4.94 -34.17
C ILE A 74 -1.43 5.90 -33.37
N TYR A 75 -1.68 7.21 -33.46
CA TYR A 75 -0.96 8.21 -32.67
C TYR A 75 -1.07 7.99 -31.17
N PHE A 76 -2.23 7.56 -30.69
CA PHE A 76 -2.44 7.20 -29.28
C PHE A 76 -1.53 6.03 -28.87
N GLN A 77 -1.47 4.96 -29.67
CA GLN A 77 -0.63 3.80 -29.39
C GLN A 77 0.86 4.12 -29.40
N GLU A 78 1.28 5.06 -30.22
CA GLU A 78 2.65 5.56 -30.27
C GLU A 78 2.97 6.58 -29.14
N GLY A 79 1.96 6.99 -28.36
CA GLY A 79 2.09 8.02 -27.33
C GLY A 79 2.24 9.45 -27.87
N ARG A 80 1.89 9.66 -29.13
CA ARG A 80 1.91 10.96 -29.84
C ARG A 80 0.58 11.69 -29.61
N TYR A 81 0.28 12.00 -28.34
CA TYR A 81 -1.04 12.51 -27.93
C TYR A 81 -1.38 13.86 -28.54
N GLU A 82 -0.39 14.75 -28.81
CA GLU A 82 -0.62 16.01 -29.50
C GLU A 82 -1.18 15.81 -30.92
N GLN A 83 -0.82 14.72 -31.60
CA GLN A 83 -1.33 14.38 -32.93
C GLN A 83 -2.64 13.56 -32.82
N ALA A 84 -2.78 12.73 -31.80
CA ALA A 84 -3.99 11.96 -31.55
C ALA A 84 -5.21 12.86 -31.30
N VAL A 85 -5.06 13.91 -30.50
CA VAL A 85 -6.18 14.80 -30.13
C VAL A 85 -6.88 15.42 -31.32
N PRO A 86 -6.20 16.11 -32.29
CA PRO A 86 -6.88 16.69 -33.43
C PRO A 86 -7.51 15.65 -34.36
N ALA A 87 -6.87 14.49 -34.58
CA ALA A 87 -7.43 13.40 -35.38
C ALA A 87 -8.73 12.83 -34.74
N LEU A 88 -8.71 12.52 -33.45
CA LEU A 88 -9.87 12.01 -32.72
C LEU A 88 -11.01 13.04 -32.65
N ARG A 89 -10.70 14.32 -32.50
CA ARG A 89 -11.70 15.40 -32.56
C ARG A 89 -12.36 15.50 -33.92
N GLN A 90 -11.58 15.38 -35.00
CA GLN A 90 -12.13 15.40 -36.36
C GLN A 90 -13.05 14.21 -36.60
N ALA A 91 -12.65 13.00 -36.14
CA ALA A 91 -13.48 11.82 -36.22
C ALA A 91 -14.84 12.01 -35.50
N LEU A 92 -14.82 12.57 -34.28
CA LEU A 92 -16.03 12.83 -33.50
C LEU A 92 -16.88 13.97 -34.06
N LYS A 93 -16.26 14.94 -34.72
CA LYS A 93 -17.01 15.99 -35.45
C LYS A 93 -17.80 15.41 -36.62
N LEU A 94 -17.21 14.46 -37.35
CA LEU A 94 -17.85 13.79 -38.48
C LEU A 94 -18.88 12.76 -38.01
N LYS A 95 -18.59 12.01 -36.94
CA LYS A 95 -19.47 10.96 -36.39
C LYS A 95 -19.45 10.95 -34.85
N PRO A 96 -20.33 11.71 -34.19
CA PRO A 96 -20.36 11.84 -32.74
C PRO A 96 -20.64 10.53 -31.96
N SER A 97 -21.13 9.50 -32.63
CA SER A 97 -21.50 8.23 -32.01
C SER A 97 -20.32 7.27 -31.76
N LEU A 98 -19.10 7.67 -32.11
CA LEU A 98 -17.89 6.85 -31.93
C LEU A 98 -17.43 6.85 -30.45
N THR A 99 -18.08 6.09 -29.59
CA THR A 99 -17.83 6.06 -28.14
C THR A 99 -16.41 5.68 -27.77
N ARG A 100 -15.80 4.74 -28.51
CA ARG A 100 -14.39 4.34 -28.31
C ARG A 100 -13.43 5.50 -28.64
N THR A 101 -13.68 6.23 -29.73
CA THR A 101 -12.91 7.41 -30.11
C THR A 101 -12.99 8.51 -29.05
N GLU A 102 -14.18 8.70 -28.44
CA GLU A 102 -14.39 9.63 -27.31
C GLU A 102 -13.53 9.23 -26.10
N SER A 103 -13.46 7.94 -25.78
CA SER A 103 -12.61 7.44 -24.68
C SER A 103 -11.11 7.69 -24.97
N LEU A 104 -10.64 7.37 -26.18
CA LEU A 104 -9.24 7.63 -26.58
C LEU A 104 -8.89 9.11 -26.55
N LEU A 105 -9.81 9.99 -27.01
CA LEU A 105 -9.62 11.44 -26.91
C LEU A 105 -9.47 11.89 -25.47
N SER A 106 -10.33 11.39 -24.58
CA SER A 106 -10.32 11.79 -23.19
C SER A 106 -9.05 11.33 -22.46
N VAL A 107 -8.57 10.10 -22.75
CA VAL A 107 -7.29 9.61 -22.23
C VAL A 107 -6.12 10.43 -22.81
N SER A 108 -6.11 10.70 -24.12
CA SER A 108 -5.06 11.53 -24.74
C SER A 108 -4.98 12.93 -24.13
N LEU A 109 -6.12 13.54 -23.84
CA LEU A 109 -6.20 14.84 -23.15
C LEU A 109 -5.65 14.76 -21.71
N SER A 110 -5.93 13.67 -21.01
CA SER A 110 -5.39 13.44 -19.66
C SER A 110 -3.88 13.26 -19.67
N GLU A 111 -3.33 12.52 -20.65
CA GLU A 111 -1.88 12.35 -20.80
C GLU A 111 -1.16 13.68 -21.09
N LEU A 112 -1.82 14.59 -21.78
CA LEU A 112 -1.33 15.96 -22.02
C LEU A 112 -1.55 16.92 -20.83
N GLY A 113 -2.08 16.45 -19.71
CA GLY A 113 -2.41 17.29 -18.55
C GLY A 113 -3.62 18.21 -18.75
N ARG A 114 -4.37 18.05 -19.85
CA ARG A 114 -5.57 18.87 -20.17
C ARG A 114 -6.79 18.34 -19.40
N TYR A 115 -6.66 18.21 -18.08
CA TYR A 115 -7.60 17.54 -17.20
C TYR A 115 -9.01 18.10 -17.23
N LYS A 116 -9.16 19.41 -17.38
CA LYS A 116 -10.47 20.07 -17.46
C LYS A 116 -11.28 19.60 -18.67
N GLU A 117 -10.61 19.33 -19.78
CA GLU A 117 -11.23 18.82 -21.01
C GLU A 117 -11.42 17.30 -20.97
N ALA A 118 -10.51 16.59 -20.31
CA ALA A 118 -10.50 15.14 -20.23
C ALA A 118 -11.62 14.60 -19.29
N ALA A 119 -11.82 15.22 -18.13
CA ALA A 119 -12.64 14.69 -17.06
C ALA A 119 -14.06 14.29 -17.48
N PRO A 120 -14.85 15.10 -18.22
CA PRO A 120 -16.22 14.71 -18.59
C PRO A 120 -16.29 13.43 -19.44
N GLY A 121 -15.37 13.26 -20.38
CA GLY A 121 -15.33 12.07 -21.22
C GLY A 121 -14.80 10.84 -20.46
N LEU A 122 -13.85 11.03 -19.53
CA LEU A 122 -13.35 9.98 -18.66
C LEU A 122 -14.44 9.48 -17.70
N GLU A 123 -15.24 10.39 -17.11
CA GLU A 123 -16.40 10.03 -16.29
C GLU A 123 -17.39 9.16 -17.07
N LYS A 124 -17.76 9.61 -18.26
CA LYS A 124 -18.68 8.87 -19.13
C LYS A 124 -18.12 7.50 -19.47
N CYS A 125 -16.83 7.42 -19.82
CA CYS A 125 -16.15 6.16 -20.10
C CYS A 125 -16.13 5.24 -18.88
N PHE A 126 -15.70 5.71 -17.72
CA PHE A 126 -15.61 4.91 -16.49
C PHE A 126 -16.94 4.30 -16.08
N HIS A 127 -18.03 5.07 -16.17
CA HIS A 127 -19.34 4.57 -15.77
C HIS A 127 -20.02 3.69 -16.83
N ARG A 128 -19.78 3.94 -18.13
CA ARG A 128 -20.55 3.31 -19.22
C ARG A 128 -19.80 2.25 -20.02
N ALA A 129 -18.48 2.18 -19.95
CA ALA A 129 -17.73 1.18 -20.69
C ALA A 129 -18.13 -0.23 -20.26
N ALA A 130 -18.50 -1.04 -21.25
CA ALA A 130 -18.81 -2.46 -21.05
C ALA A 130 -17.53 -3.31 -20.93
N ASP A 131 -16.45 -2.89 -21.60
CA ASP A 131 -15.14 -3.53 -21.54
C ASP A 131 -14.44 -3.19 -20.21
N PRO A 132 -14.11 -4.19 -19.37
CA PRO A 132 -13.48 -3.97 -18.08
C PRO A 132 -12.12 -3.24 -18.17
N GLU A 133 -11.30 -3.52 -19.20
CA GLU A 133 -10.00 -2.89 -19.37
C GLU A 133 -10.11 -1.42 -19.75
N ILE A 134 -11.05 -1.09 -20.64
CA ILE A 134 -11.36 0.29 -20.98
C ILE A 134 -11.91 1.04 -19.75
N LYS A 135 -12.79 0.41 -18.99
CA LYS A 135 -13.32 0.98 -17.74
C LYS A 135 -12.20 1.26 -16.75
N ARG A 136 -11.30 0.28 -16.51
CA ARG A 136 -10.15 0.40 -15.63
C ARG A 136 -9.25 1.56 -16.05
N MET A 137 -8.86 1.60 -17.32
CA MET A 137 -8.03 2.67 -17.89
C MET A 137 -8.67 4.05 -17.68
N CYS A 138 -9.96 4.19 -18.01
CA CYS A 138 -10.67 5.45 -17.83
C CYS A 138 -10.76 5.86 -16.36
N GLY A 139 -10.97 4.92 -15.44
CA GLY A 139 -11.00 5.19 -14.01
C GLY A 139 -9.66 5.68 -13.47
N LEU A 140 -8.55 5.04 -13.83
CA LEU A 140 -7.21 5.47 -13.46
C LEU A 140 -6.88 6.88 -13.98
N GLN A 141 -7.24 7.17 -15.23
CA GLN A 141 -7.05 8.50 -15.81
C GLN A 141 -7.97 9.55 -15.19
N LEU A 142 -9.21 9.18 -14.83
CA LEU A 142 -10.15 10.07 -14.15
C LEU A 142 -9.65 10.46 -12.75
N GLN A 143 -9.15 9.48 -12.00
CA GLN A 143 -8.52 9.70 -10.71
C GLN A 143 -7.35 10.70 -10.81
N ARG A 144 -6.48 10.52 -11.81
CA ARG A 144 -5.38 11.43 -12.12
C ARG A 144 -5.88 12.83 -12.50
N ALA A 145 -6.90 12.90 -13.36
CA ALA A 145 -7.48 14.17 -13.79
C ALA A 145 -8.09 14.96 -12.63
N TYR A 146 -8.82 14.29 -11.72
CA TYR A 146 -9.36 14.94 -10.55
C TYR A 146 -8.27 15.45 -9.59
N GLY A 147 -7.22 14.65 -9.36
CA GLY A 147 -6.07 15.09 -8.58
C GLY A 147 -5.41 16.35 -9.19
N GLY A 148 -5.20 16.37 -10.52
CA GLY A 148 -4.64 17.51 -11.22
C GLY A 148 -5.55 18.75 -11.24
N LEU A 149 -6.85 18.58 -10.98
CA LEU A 149 -7.82 19.66 -10.86
C LEU A 149 -8.04 20.13 -9.40
N GLY A 150 -7.35 19.53 -8.42
CA GLY A 150 -7.58 19.76 -6.99
C GLY A 150 -8.96 19.29 -6.51
N ARG A 151 -9.59 18.36 -7.23
CA ARG A 151 -10.87 17.74 -6.85
C ARG A 151 -10.61 16.46 -6.06
N ASP A 152 -9.89 16.58 -4.95
CA ASP A 152 -9.37 15.44 -4.20
C ASP A 152 -10.46 14.49 -3.72
N ARG A 153 -11.62 15.00 -3.31
CA ARG A 153 -12.76 14.17 -2.91
C ARG A 153 -13.25 13.29 -4.07
N ASN A 154 -13.40 13.86 -5.26
CA ASN A 154 -13.82 13.09 -6.44
C ASN A 154 -12.76 12.03 -6.81
N ALA A 155 -11.47 12.36 -6.65
CA ALA A 155 -10.39 11.40 -6.86
C ALA A 155 -10.49 10.20 -5.89
N VAL A 156 -10.83 10.46 -4.61
CA VAL A 156 -11.08 9.42 -3.59
C VAL A 156 -12.27 8.56 -3.95
N ASP A 157 -13.39 9.16 -4.37
CA ASP A 157 -14.60 8.42 -4.75
C ASP A 157 -14.32 7.45 -5.92
N VAL A 158 -13.57 7.91 -6.93
CA VAL A 158 -13.13 7.06 -8.06
C VAL A 158 -12.16 5.96 -7.58
N ALA A 159 -11.25 6.28 -6.67
CA ALA A 159 -10.29 5.32 -6.11
C ALA A 159 -10.99 4.19 -5.35
N LEU A 160 -12.02 4.52 -4.55
CA LEU A 160 -12.85 3.54 -3.84
C LEU A 160 -13.56 2.60 -4.81
N GLU A 161 -14.14 3.14 -5.89
CA GLU A 161 -14.83 2.33 -6.88
C GLU A 161 -13.86 1.45 -7.67
N LEU A 162 -12.70 1.97 -8.08
CA LEU A 162 -11.65 1.19 -8.74
C LEU A 162 -11.18 0.03 -7.86
N ASN A 163 -10.91 0.28 -6.60
CA ASN A 163 -10.46 -0.76 -5.67
C ASN A 163 -11.51 -1.84 -5.45
N ARG A 164 -12.80 -1.47 -5.46
CA ARG A 164 -13.91 -2.42 -5.38
C ARG A 164 -14.04 -3.28 -6.64
N LEU A 165 -13.80 -2.71 -7.82
CA LEU A 165 -13.92 -3.40 -9.11
C LEU A 165 -12.69 -4.27 -9.43
N TYR A 166 -11.51 -3.85 -8.98
CA TYR A 166 -10.20 -4.45 -9.29
C TYR A 166 -9.36 -4.57 -8.02
N PRO A 167 -9.79 -5.38 -7.01
CA PRO A 167 -9.19 -5.40 -5.68
C PRO A 167 -7.74 -5.90 -5.65
N ASP A 168 -7.36 -6.76 -6.61
CA ASP A 168 -6.04 -7.39 -6.67
C ASP A 168 -5.17 -6.83 -7.81
N ASP A 169 -5.61 -5.74 -8.46
CA ASP A 169 -4.82 -5.12 -9.54
C ASP A 169 -3.71 -4.24 -8.96
N PRO A 170 -2.42 -4.54 -9.23
CA PRO A 170 -1.30 -3.81 -8.62
C PRO A 170 -1.26 -2.33 -8.99
N GLU A 171 -1.67 -1.97 -10.22
CA GLU A 171 -1.67 -0.56 -10.67
C GLU A 171 -2.79 0.22 -9.98
N VAL A 172 -3.99 -0.40 -9.85
CA VAL A 172 -5.11 0.18 -9.11
C VAL A 172 -4.72 0.37 -7.65
N LEU A 173 -4.17 -0.66 -6.99
CA LEU A 173 -3.73 -0.58 -5.59
C LEU A 173 -2.68 0.53 -5.38
N TYR A 174 -1.69 0.61 -6.27
CA TYR A 174 -0.65 1.64 -6.19
C TYR A 174 -1.21 3.06 -6.30
N HIS A 175 -2.04 3.32 -7.33
CA HIS A 175 -2.61 4.66 -7.55
C HIS A 175 -3.64 5.03 -6.49
N THR A 176 -4.47 4.08 -6.04
CA THR A 176 -5.42 4.25 -4.94
C THR A 176 -4.69 4.62 -3.65
N GLY A 177 -3.63 3.90 -3.30
CA GLY A 177 -2.81 4.21 -2.13
C GLY A 177 -2.24 5.63 -2.17
N LYS A 178 -1.77 6.09 -3.34
CA LYS A 178 -1.29 7.48 -3.52
C LYS A 178 -2.39 8.52 -3.32
N VAL A 179 -3.59 8.28 -3.83
CA VAL A 179 -4.72 9.21 -3.65
C VAL A 179 -5.12 9.29 -2.19
N TYR A 180 -5.23 8.15 -1.50
CA TYR A 180 -5.56 8.14 -0.08
C TYR A 180 -4.49 8.86 0.77
N GLY A 181 -3.21 8.59 0.49
CA GLY A 181 -2.11 9.27 1.18
C GLY A 181 -2.13 10.78 0.98
N ASN A 182 -2.34 11.25 -0.26
CA ASN A 182 -2.46 12.68 -0.55
C ASN A 182 -3.68 13.31 0.15
N TYR A 183 -4.83 12.64 0.10
CA TYR A 183 -6.04 13.15 0.75
C TYR A 183 -5.92 13.19 2.28
N ALA A 184 -5.30 12.17 2.88
CA ALA A 184 -4.99 12.15 4.30
C ALA A 184 -4.07 13.32 4.68
N PHE A 185 -2.99 13.53 3.92
CA PHE A 185 -2.06 14.65 4.13
C PHE A 185 -2.78 16.02 4.10
N LEU A 186 -3.58 16.27 3.05
CA LEU A 186 -4.34 17.52 2.92
C LEU A 186 -5.35 17.71 4.07
N THR A 187 -5.96 16.63 4.53
CA THR A 187 -6.89 16.64 5.67
C THR A 187 -6.16 17.01 6.95
N MET A 188 -4.98 16.45 7.22
CA MET A 188 -4.16 16.78 8.38
C MET A 188 -3.61 18.21 8.31
N GLN A 189 -3.24 18.67 7.12
CA GLN A 189 -2.86 20.08 6.91
C GLN A 189 -4.02 21.04 7.25
N LYS A 190 -5.24 20.68 6.83
CA LYS A 190 -6.43 21.46 7.18
C LYS A 190 -6.70 21.46 8.68
N LEU A 191 -6.55 20.31 9.35
CA LEU A 191 -6.65 20.22 10.81
C LEU A 191 -5.67 21.18 11.49
N ALA A 192 -4.41 21.21 11.03
CA ALA A 192 -3.40 22.12 11.56
C ALA A 192 -3.76 23.59 11.38
N GLN A 193 -4.47 23.95 10.31
CA GLN A 193 -4.91 25.34 10.05
C GLN A 193 -6.12 25.74 10.89
N VAL A 194 -7.13 24.86 11.01
CA VAL A 194 -8.41 25.22 11.65
C VAL A 194 -8.39 25.04 13.17
N ALA A 195 -7.54 24.16 13.68
CA ALA A 195 -7.48 23.81 15.11
C ALA A 195 -6.04 23.51 15.57
N PRO A 196 -5.10 24.50 15.48
CA PRO A 196 -3.66 24.28 15.72
C PRO A 196 -3.33 23.83 17.15
N ALA A 197 -4.13 24.21 18.13
CA ALA A 197 -3.94 23.87 19.56
C ALA A 197 -4.92 22.79 20.03
N SER A 198 -5.50 22.00 19.13
CA SER A 198 -6.46 20.97 19.51
C SER A 198 -5.77 19.68 19.92
N VAL A 199 -6.44 18.92 20.77
CA VAL A 199 -6.02 17.56 21.16
C VAL A 199 -5.75 16.66 19.93
N TRP A 200 -6.53 16.81 18.88
CA TRP A 200 -6.38 16.07 17.64
C TRP A 200 -5.09 16.42 16.89
N ARG A 201 -4.73 17.70 16.88
CA ARG A 201 -3.48 18.15 16.23
C ARG A 201 -2.25 17.63 16.96
N HIS A 202 -2.22 17.75 18.31
CA HIS A 202 -1.14 17.22 19.13
C HIS A 202 -1.01 15.70 19.00
N GLN A 203 -2.15 14.98 19.01
CA GLN A 203 -2.11 13.53 18.81
C GLN A 203 -1.55 13.14 17.42
N THR A 204 -1.94 13.84 16.36
CA THR A 204 -1.42 13.57 15.00
C THR A 204 0.08 13.82 14.92
N LEU A 205 0.59 14.87 15.56
CA LEU A 205 2.02 15.15 15.63
C LEU A 205 2.76 14.05 16.40
N ALA A 206 2.25 13.70 17.58
CA ALA A 206 2.85 12.66 18.40
C ALA A 206 2.96 11.32 17.66
N GLU A 207 1.88 10.90 16.97
CA GLU A 207 1.86 9.65 16.18
C GLU A 207 2.82 9.71 14.99
N ALA A 208 2.96 10.85 14.33
CA ALA A 208 3.90 11.05 13.24
C ALA A 208 5.36 11.00 13.72
N ASP A 209 5.66 11.71 14.80
CA ASP A 209 7.01 11.73 15.42
C ASP A 209 7.39 10.34 15.97
N GLU A 210 6.45 9.62 16.62
CA GLU A 210 6.65 8.23 17.07
C GLU A 210 7.04 7.33 15.89
N SER A 211 6.32 7.42 14.77
CA SER A 211 6.56 6.59 13.59
C SER A 211 7.92 6.86 12.92
N GLN A 212 8.46 8.06 13.10
CA GLN A 212 9.76 8.49 12.58
C GLN A 212 10.92 8.25 13.56
N GLY A 213 10.62 7.72 14.76
CA GLY A 213 11.61 7.53 15.81
C GLY A 213 12.02 8.83 16.52
N SER A 214 11.31 9.93 16.30
CA SER A 214 11.53 11.22 16.96
C SER A 214 10.91 11.23 18.37
N TYR A 215 11.38 10.32 19.25
CA TYR A 215 10.71 10.04 20.53
C TYR A 215 10.58 11.24 21.45
N GLU A 216 11.56 12.15 21.49
CA GLU A 216 11.50 13.36 22.30
C GLU A 216 10.35 14.29 21.90
N ALA A 217 10.18 14.49 20.59
CA ALA A 217 9.08 15.29 20.05
C ALA A 217 7.74 14.60 20.32
N ALA A 218 7.63 13.30 20.06
CA ALA A 218 6.43 12.51 20.31
C ALA A 218 5.99 12.57 21.78
N ILE A 219 6.92 12.40 22.74
CA ILE A 219 6.65 12.51 24.18
C ILE A 219 6.10 13.89 24.53
N THR A 220 6.68 14.94 23.95
CA THR A 220 6.23 16.31 24.18
C THR A 220 4.78 16.48 23.72
N GLU A 221 4.49 16.02 22.53
CA GLU A 221 3.16 16.13 21.94
C GLU A 221 2.12 15.26 22.66
N TYR A 222 2.46 14.01 23.08
CA TYR A 222 1.54 13.19 23.90
C TYR A 222 1.24 13.84 25.25
N ARG A 223 2.21 14.50 25.88
CA ARG A 223 1.99 15.27 27.12
C ARG A 223 1.03 16.45 26.89
N GLN A 224 1.10 17.13 25.72
CA GLN A 224 0.12 18.15 25.35
C GLN A 224 -1.30 17.56 25.18
N VAL A 225 -1.40 16.37 24.56
CA VAL A 225 -2.69 15.66 24.49
C VAL A 225 -3.28 15.44 25.87
N LEU A 226 -2.47 14.91 26.81
CA LEU A 226 -2.93 14.63 28.19
C LEU A 226 -3.18 15.89 29.02
N ALA A 227 -2.50 17.00 28.71
CA ALA A 227 -2.77 18.29 29.34
C ALA A 227 -4.15 18.85 28.92
N LEU A 228 -4.57 18.59 27.69
CA LEU A 228 -5.87 19.01 27.16
C LEU A 228 -7.00 18.02 27.49
N ASP A 229 -6.71 16.74 27.49
CA ASP A 229 -7.66 15.65 27.78
C ASP A 229 -6.97 14.54 28.59
N PRO A 230 -6.94 14.67 29.92
CA PRO A 230 -6.23 13.74 30.81
C PRO A 230 -6.79 12.31 30.84
N ARG A 231 -7.99 12.10 30.31
CA ARG A 231 -8.64 10.78 30.29
C ARG A 231 -8.78 10.20 28.90
N ARG A 232 -8.04 10.74 27.94
CA ARG A 232 -8.11 10.29 26.56
C ARG A 232 -7.60 8.84 26.42
N PRO A 233 -8.46 7.93 25.94
CA PRO A 233 -8.13 6.51 25.90
C PRO A 233 -6.88 6.20 25.07
N GLY A 234 -6.01 5.35 25.57
CA GLY A 234 -4.84 4.84 24.87
C GLY A 234 -3.65 5.80 24.81
N ILE A 235 -3.77 7.03 25.28
CA ILE A 235 -2.66 8.00 25.18
C ILE A 235 -1.60 7.74 26.26
N HIS A 236 -1.97 7.40 27.46
CA HIS A 236 -1.02 6.98 28.49
C HIS A 236 -0.24 5.75 28.03
N TYR A 237 -0.89 4.76 27.40
CA TYR A 237 -0.22 3.61 26.82
C TYR A 237 0.78 4.01 25.72
N ARG A 238 0.41 4.87 24.78
CA ARG A 238 1.31 5.35 23.72
C ARG A 238 2.50 6.12 24.29
N LEU A 239 2.27 7.02 25.21
CA LEU A 239 3.32 7.77 25.90
C LEU A 239 4.29 6.82 26.61
N GLY A 240 3.77 5.82 27.35
CA GLY A 240 4.57 4.79 28.00
C GLY A 240 5.43 4.01 27.02
N ARG A 241 4.88 3.57 25.90
CA ARG A 241 5.66 2.90 24.84
C ARG A 241 6.75 3.78 24.22
N THR A 242 6.44 5.04 23.96
CA THR A 242 7.40 5.99 23.40
C THR A 242 8.55 6.26 24.37
N LEU A 243 8.26 6.35 25.68
CA LEU A 243 9.25 6.45 26.75
C LEU A 243 10.14 5.19 26.81
N LEU A 244 9.57 3.98 26.69
CA LEU A 244 10.33 2.72 26.62
C LEU A 244 11.23 2.68 25.40
N ALA A 245 10.76 3.14 24.24
CA ALA A 245 11.55 3.19 23.03
C ALA A 245 12.75 4.11 23.20
N ARG A 246 12.56 5.32 23.74
CA ARG A 246 13.63 6.26 24.06
C ARG A 246 14.61 5.68 25.10
N ALA A 247 14.08 5.03 26.14
CA ALA A 247 14.91 4.41 27.18
C ALA A 247 15.85 3.32 26.61
N ARG A 248 15.44 2.59 25.59
CA ARG A 248 16.29 1.59 24.91
C ARG A 248 17.47 2.24 24.18
N GLU A 249 17.29 3.42 23.64
CA GLU A 249 18.36 4.17 22.94
C GLU A 249 19.30 4.88 23.93
N THR A 250 18.72 5.48 24.99
CA THR A 250 19.46 6.33 25.93
C THR A 250 19.89 5.61 27.20
N THR A 251 19.44 4.37 27.42
CA THR A 251 19.62 3.61 28.68
C THR A 251 19.10 4.35 29.93
N SER A 252 18.07 5.20 29.77
CA SER A 252 17.52 6.06 30.81
C SER A 252 16.63 5.28 31.79
N ALA A 253 17.08 5.17 33.06
CA ALA A 253 16.26 4.63 34.13
C ALA A 253 15.05 5.51 34.48
N GLU A 254 15.14 6.82 34.27
CA GLU A 254 14.06 7.77 34.50
C GLU A 254 12.92 7.54 33.49
N ASP A 255 13.25 7.28 32.23
CA ASP A 255 12.26 6.98 31.21
C ASP A 255 11.55 5.67 31.48
N LEU A 256 12.29 4.64 31.93
CA LEU A 256 11.68 3.37 32.35
C LEU A 256 10.69 3.55 33.49
N ALA A 257 11.06 4.32 34.51
CA ALA A 257 10.16 4.61 35.63
C ALA A 257 8.95 5.46 35.19
N SER A 258 9.15 6.38 34.25
CA SER A 258 8.07 7.19 33.71
C SER A 258 7.11 6.36 32.86
N ALA A 259 7.63 5.47 32.01
CA ALA A 259 6.81 4.55 31.22
C ALA A 259 5.90 3.66 32.11
N GLN A 260 6.45 3.13 33.21
CA GLN A 260 5.65 2.33 34.15
C GLN A 260 4.51 3.14 34.74
N ARG A 261 4.76 4.39 35.15
CA ARG A 261 3.70 5.29 35.65
C ARG A 261 2.59 5.55 34.62
N GLU A 262 2.99 5.72 33.37
CA GLU A 262 2.02 5.95 32.28
C GLU A 262 1.17 4.67 32.04
N PHE A 263 1.75 3.47 32.08
CA PHE A 263 0.97 2.23 31.98
C PHE A 263 0.05 2.03 33.18
N GLU A 264 0.46 2.40 34.39
CA GLU A 264 -0.40 2.40 35.57
C GLU A 264 -1.60 3.34 35.41
N GLN A 265 -1.40 4.54 34.85
CA GLN A 265 -2.47 5.48 34.53
C GLN A 265 -3.43 4.93 33.47
N GLU A 266 -2.90 4.30 32.43
CA GLU A 266 -3.75 3.66 31.40
C GLU A 266 -4.61 2.57 32.01
N LEU A 267 -4.03 1.67 32.82
CA LEU A 267 -4.79 0.59 33.48
C LEU A 267 -5.79 1.09 34.52
N ALA A 268 -5.57 2.26 35.11
CA ALA A 268 -6.54 2.91 36.00
C ALA A 268 -7.74 3.46 35.21
N LEU A 269 -7.53 3.89 33.94
CA LEU A 269 -8.57 4.39 33.05
C LEU A 269 -9.29 3.26 32.30
N ASP A 270 -8.51 2.31 31.80
CA ASP A 270 -8.98 1.15 31.05
C ASP A 270 -8.31 -0.13 31.58
N PRO A 271 -8.93 -0.79 32.56
CA PRO A 271 -8.42 -2.06 33.11
C PRO A 271 -8.38 -3.21 32.08
N LEU A 272 -9.03 -3.06 30.93
CA LEU A 272 -9.05 -4.06 29.87
C LEU A 272 -7.98 -3.80 28.79
N ASN A 273 -7.15 -2.80 28.95
CA ASN A 273 -6.03 -2.56 28.04
C ASN A 273 -4.96 -3.66 28.23
N GLY A 274 -5.10 -4.75 27.47
CA GLY A 274 -4.22 -5.91 27.54
C GLY A 274 -2.77 -5.59 27.17
N ASN A 275 -2.56 -4.61 26.31
CA ASN A 275 -1.20 -4.17 25.92
C ASN A 275 -0.50 -3.44 27.09
N ALA A 276 -1.19 -2.57 27.79
CA ALA A 276 -0.64 -1.89 28.98
C ALA A 276 -0.37 -2.90 30.10
N ALA A 277 -1.27 -3.86 30.31
CA ALA A 277 -1.06 -4.94 31.28
C ALA A 277 0.18 -5.80 30.92
N TYR A 278 0.38 -6.12 29.64
CA TYR A 278 1.55 -6.84 29.17
C TYR A 278 2.86 -6.08 29.43
N GLU A 279 2.94 -4.81 29.08
CA GLU A 279 4.16 -3.99 29.30
C GLU A 279 4.48 -3.88 30.81
N MET A 280 3.46 -3.71 31.65
CA MET A 280 3.63 -3.72 33.10
C MET A 280 4.08 -5.09 33.62
N ALA A 281 3.53 -6.19 33.07
CA ALA A 281 3.92 -7.54 33.42
C ALA A 281 5.41 -7.79 33.11
N GLU A 282 5.85 -7.36 31.93
CA GLU A 282 7.27 -7.45 31.55
C GLU A 282 8.17 -6.62 32.48
N ALA A 283 7.76 -5.43 32.86
CA ALA A 283 8.51 -4.60 33.81
C ALA A 283 8.63 -5.29 35.19
N ARG A 284 7.53 -5.85 35.71
CA ARG A 284 7.50 -6.61 36.98
C ARG A 284 8.35 -7.90 36.89
N ARG A 285 8.25 -8.63 35.78
CA ARG A 285 9.05 -9.83 35.54
C ARG A 285 10.55 -9.52 35.55
N ASN A 286 10.97 -8.46 34.86
CA ASN A 286 12.37 -8.02 34.81
C ASN A 286 12.88 -7.53 36.17
N GLY A 287 11.99 -6.99 37.01
CA GLY A 287 12.25 -6.64 38.40
C GLY A 287 12.21 -7.82 39.38
N GLY A 288 11.96 -9.06 38.92
CA GLY A 288 11.88 -10.24 39.77
C GLY A 288 10.58 -10.36 40.58
N GLN A 289 9.60 -9.49 40.29
CA GLN A 289 8.29 -9.46 40.99
C GLN A 289 7.31 -10.44 40.31
N PHE A 290 7.60 -11.75 40.41
CA PHE A 290 6.95 -12.76 39.57
C PHE A 290 5.44 -12.93 39.88
N GLU A 291 5.00 -12.75 41.14
CA GLU A 291 3.59 -12.84 41.53
C GLU A 291 2.75 -11.71 40.92
N GLU A 292 3.31 -10.50 40.87
CA GLU A 292 2.65 -9.34 40.24
C GLU A 292 2.64 -9.49 38.71
N ALA A 293 3.77 -9.91 38.13
CA ALA A 293 3.89 -10.16 36.72
C ALA A 293 2.89 -11.22 36.25
N GLN A 294 2.71 -12.30 36.99
CA GLN A 294 1.73 -13.33 36.66
C GLN A 294 0.32 -12.74 36.56
N LYS A 295 -0.14 -11.98 37.57
CA LYS A 295 -1.48 -11.37 37.57
C LYS A 295 -1.68 -10.44 36.36
N LEU A 296 -0.67 -9.65 36.00
CA LEU A 296 -0.73 -8.73 34.89
C LEU A 296 -0.74 -9.45 33.53
N PHE A 297 0.04 -10.53 33.37
CA PHE A 297 -0.06 -11.37 32.17
C PHE A 297 -1.42 -12.04 32.05
N GLU A 298 -1.97 -12.56 33.17
CA GLU A 298 -3.32 -13.12 33.19
C GLU A 298 -4.38 -12.05 32.81
N GLN A 299 -4.23 -10.82 33.31
CA GLN A 299 -5.07 -9.68 32.91
C GLN A 299 -4.98 -9.38 31.41
N ALA A 300 -3.77 -9.35 30.85
CA ALA A 300 -3.56 -9.17 29.42
C ALA A 300 -4.26 -10.26 28.59
N LEU A 301 -4.14 -11.52 29.03
CA LEU A 301 -4.72 -12.68 28.35
C LEU A 301 -6.24 -12.79 28.53
N ASN A 302 -6.82 -12.26 29.62
CA ASN A 302 -8.27 -12.14 29.77
C ASN A 302 -8.87 -11.18 28.72
N SER A 303 -8.16 -10.12 28.37
CA SER A 303 -8.58 -9.17 27.34
C SER A 303 -8.28 -9.67 25.92
N HIS A 304 -7.13 -10.31 25.74
CA HIS A 304 -6.63 -10.79 24.45
C HIS A 304 -6.09 -12.23 24.60
N PRO A 305 -6.94 -13.26 24.51
CA PRO A 305 -6.50 -14.67 24.70
C PRO A 305 -5.47 -15.15 23.69
N ASP A 306 -5.45 -14.53 22.49
CA ASP A 306 -4.53 -14.85 21.39
C ASP A 306 -3.30 -13.93 21.38
N PHE A 307 -2.90 -13.35 22.51
CA PHE A 307 -1.70 -12.55 22.65
C PHE A 307 -0.49 -13.46 22.90
N GLU A 308 0.23 -13.83 21.84
CA GLU A 308 1.35 -14.79 21.87
C GLU A 308 2.42 -14.39 22.90
N GLU A 309 2.87 -13.13 22.88
CA GLU A 309 3.93 -12.64 23.75
C GLU A 309 3.52 -12.69 25.23
N ALA A 310 2.27 -12.45 25.53
CA ALA A 310 1.74 -12.57 26.90
C ALA A 310 1.68 -14.04 27.35
N GLN A 311 1.31 -14.98 26.45
CA GLN A 311 1.38 -16.41 26.72
C GLN A 311 2.83 -16.85 27.05
N LEU A 312 3.78 -16.39 26.26
CA LEU A 312 5.22 -16.64 26.50
C LEU A 312 5.73 -16.02 27.80
N GLY A 313 5.33 -14.77 28.08
CA GLY A 313 5.69 -14.06 29.30
C GLY A 313 5.19 -14.78 30.55
N LEU A 314 3.91 -15.17 30.53
CA LEU A 314 3.29 -15.93 31.63
C LEU A 314 3.98 -17.27 31.84
N ALA A 315 4.24 -18.02 30.78
CA ALA A 315 4.96 -19.28 30.88
C ALA A 315 6.36 -19.10 31.50
N SER A 316 7.06 -18.03 31.12
CA SER A 316 8.37 -17.69 31.69
C SER A 316 8.31 -17.40 33.17
N VAL A 317 7.32 -16.62 33.60
CA VAL A 317 7.10 -16.31 35.04
C VAL A 317 6.76 -17.59 35.83
N LEU A 318 5.88 -18.44 35.31
CA LEU A 318 5.51 -19.71 35.94
C LEU A 318 6.71 -20.64 36.06
N MET A 319 7.61 -20.66 35.10
CA MET A 319 8.90 -21.38 35.16
C MET A 319 9.79 -20.83 36.28
N SER A 320 9.91 -19.51 36.39
CA SER A 320 10.68 -18.86 37.48
C SER A 320 10.10 -19.17 38.87
N GLN A 321 8.78 -19.38 38.97
CA GLN A 321 8.09 -19.80 40.17
C GLN A 321 8.13 -21.33 40.41
N GLN A 322 8.87 -22.08 39.59
CA GLN A 322 8.93 -23.55 39.65
C GLN A 322 7.56 -24.27 39.44
N LYS A 323 6.73 -23.71 38.57
CA LYS A 323 5.39 -24.23 38.22
C LYS A 323 5.31 -24.75 36.76
N PRO A 324 6.16 -25.72 36.35
CA PRO A 324 6.25 -26.14 34.93
C PRO A 324 4.92 -26.75 34.43
N GLN A 325 4.11 -27.41 35.29
CA GLN A 325 2.81 -27.93 34.88
C GLN A 325 1.84 -26.86 34.42
N GLN A 326 1.90 -25.66 35.05
CA GLN A 326 1.05 -24.54 34.71
C GLN A 326 1.62 -23.77 33.47
N ALA A 327 2.93 -23.77 33.29
CA ALA A 327 3.57 -23.12 32.13
C ALA A 327 3.27 -23.84 30.80
N LEU A 328 3.09 -25.15 30.82
CA LEU A 328 2.94 -25.99 29.63
C LEU A 328 1.78 -25.55 28.71
N PRO A 329 0.54 -25.37 29.17
CA PRO A 329 -0.58 -24.98 28.31
C PRO A 329 -0.36 -23.60 27.63
N HIS A 330 0.28 -22.68 28.32
CA HIS A 330 0.58 -21.35 27.75
C HIS A 330 1.61 -21.43 26.61
N LEU A 331 2.63 -22.27 26.73
CA LEU A 331 3.59 -22.50 25.63
C LEU A 331 2.96 -23.23 24.46
N GLN A 332 2.06 -24.19 24.72
CA GLN A 332 1.32 -24.86 23.67
C GLN A 332 0.44 -23.86 22.90
N LYS A 333 -0.23 -22.96 23.61
CA LYS A 333 -1.03 -21.88 22.99
C LYS A 333 -0.16 -20.91 22.20
N ALA A 334 0.98 -20.49 22.73
CA ALA A 334 1.92 -19.63 22.00
C ALA A 334 2.39 -20.27 20.68
N ILE A 335 2.70 -21.58 20.69
CA ILE A 335 3.10 -22.33 19.50
C ILE A 335 1.92 -22.50 18.52
N GLU A 336 0.70 -22.69 19.02
CA GLU A 336 -0.50 -22.71 18.16
C GLU A 336 -0.68 -21.39 17.42
N LEU A 337 -0.47 -20.27 18.11
CA LEU A 337 -0.59 -18.92 17.55
C LEU A 337 0.53 -18.61 16.56
N ASN A 338 1.76 -19.02 16.89
CA ASN A 338 2.93 -18.78 16.04
C ASN A 338 3.88 -20.00 16.06
N PRO A 339 3.65 -20.97 15.16
CA PRO A 339 4.47 -22.18 15.08
C PRO A 339 5.94 -21.95 14.67
N GLU A 340 6.25 -20.78 14.13
CA GLU A 340 7.60 -20.44 13.67
C GLU A 340 8.42 -19.65 14.68
N ASN A 341 7.85 -19.30 15.84
CA ASN A 341 8.60 -18.66 16.90
C ASN A 341 9.55 -19.65 17.60
N GLU A 342 10.84 -19.55 17.28
CA GLU A 342 11.89 -20.40 17.83
C GLU A 342 11.97 -20.34 19.37
N VAL A 343 11.64 -19.18 19.98
CA VAL A 343 11.69 -18.99 21.44
C VAL A 343 10.66 -19.85 22.14
N SER A 344 9.46 -19.97 21.55
CA SER A 344 8.37 -20.82 22.11
C SER A 344 8.80 -22.29 22.18
N TRP A 345 9.42 -22.81 21.12
CA TRP A 345 9.93 -24.18 21.09
C TRP A 345 11.08 -24.42 22.05
N TYR A 346 11.99 -23.47 22.16
CA TYR A 346 13.08 -23.56 23.15
C TYR A 346 12.54 -23.63 24.58
N ARG A 347 11.59 -22.73 24.94
CA ARG A 347 10.98 -22.73 26.27
C ARG A 347 10.14 -23.99 26.51
N LEU A 348 9.44 -24.50 25.51
CA LEU A 348 8.72 -25.77 25.61
C LEU A 348 9.70 -26.91 25.93
N SER A 349 10.87 -26.95 25.31
CA SER A 349 11.89 -27.97 25.63
C SER A 349 12.35 -27.91 27.08
N GLN A 350 12.48 -26.71 27.63
CA GLN A 350 12.85 -26.51 29.04
C GLN A 350 11.75 -26.97 29.99
N VAL A 351 10.49 -26.62 29.70
CA VAL A 351 9.32 -27.04 30.50
C VAL A 351 9.20 -28.58 30.51
N GLN A 352 9.26 -29.19 29.31
CA GLN A 352 9.16 -30.65 29.20
C GLN A 352 10.31 -31.38 29.93
N ARG A 353 11.51 -30.80 29.91
CA ARG A 353 12.64 -31.34 30.69
C ARG A 353 12.38 -31.27 32.21
N SER A 354 11.83 -30.13 32.69
CA SER A 354 11.49 -29.94 34.09
C SER A 354 10.39 -30.88 34.56
N LEU A 355 9.51 -31.32 33.63
CA LEU A 355 8.45 -32.31 33.89
C LEU A 355 8.93 -33.77 33.80
N GLY A 356 10.19 -34.01 33.42
CA GLY A 356 10.75 -35.34 33.18
C GLY A 356 10.40 -35.98 31.84
N ASN A 357 9.75 -35.26 30.95
CA ASN A 357 9.29 -35.73 29.63
C ASN A 357 10.43 -35.62 28.60
N SER A 358 11.45 -36.49 28.74
CA SER A 358 12.69 -36.37 27.95
C SER A 358 12.49 -36.44 26.44
N LYS A 359 11.54 -37.25 25.95
CA LYS A 359 11.28 -37.42 24.51
C LYS A 359 10.64 -36.14 23.96
N GLU A 360 9.66 -35.59 24.60
CA GLU A 360 8.96 -34.34 24.24
C GLU A 360 9.91 -33.15 24.30
N ALA A 361 10.79 -33.11 25.31
CA ALA A 361 11.84 -32.11 25.42
C ALA A 361 12.80 -32.16 24.23
N GLN A 362 13.24 -33.36 23.83
CA GLN A 362 14.11 -33.53 22.67
C GLN A 362 13.43 -33.12 21.35
N ASN A 363 12.16 -33.49 21.17
CA ASN A 363 11.38 -33.11 19.99
C ASN A 363 11.26 -31.59 19.88
N ALA A 364 10.88 -30.92 20.97
CA ALA A 364 10.77 -29.46 20.99
C ALA A 364 12.12 -28.77 20.74
N PHE A 365 13.20 -29.29 21.29
CA PHE A 365 14.54 -28.77 21.05
C PHE A 365 15.00 -28.96 19.59
N THR A 366 14.68 -30.08 18.98
CA THR A 366 14.98 -30.33 17.55
C THR A 366 14.24 -29.34 16.65
N LYS A 367 12.95 -29.05 16.98
CA LYS A 367 12.19 -28.04 16.23
C LYS A 367 12.78 -26.62 16.37
N TYR A 368 13.17 -26.24 17.60
CA TYR A 368 13.94 -25.02 17.83
C TYR A 368 15.19 -24.93 16.94
N GLN A 369 16.02 -25.98 16.90
CA GLN A 369 17.24 -26.00 16.10
C GLN A 369 16.95 -25.82 14.59
N GLN A 370 15.90 -26.48 14.08
CA GLN A 370 15.47 -26.34 12.69
C GLN A 370 15.08 -24.89 12.34
N LEU A 371 14.25 -24.26 13.18
CA LEU A 371 13.79 -22.87 12.98
C LEU A 371 14.96 -21.89 13.09
N HIS A 372 15.84 -22.09 14.05
CA HIS A 372 17.03 -21.27 14.23
C HIS A 372 17.98 -21.32 13.03
N GLN A 373 18.22 -22.51 12.47
CA GLN A 373 19.03 -22.70 11.26
C GLN A 373 18.36 -22.07 10.03
N GLN A 374 17.06 -22.23 9.90
CA GLN A 374 16.29 -21.63 8.79
C GLN A 374 16.39 -20.11 8.83
N LYS A 375 16.21 -19.49 10.00
CA LYS A 375 16.33 -18.05 10.20
C LYS A 375 17.74 -17.55 9.86
N ALA A 376 18.78 -18.23 10.35
CA ALA A 376 20.16 -17.87 10.05
C ALA A 376 20.48 -17.93 8.54
N SER A 377 19.93 -18.94 7.82
CA SER A 377 20.09 -19.06 6.36
C SER A 377 19.36 -17.94 5.59
N LEU A 378 18.20 -17.51 6.05
CA LEU A 378 17.46 -16.38 5.47
C LEU A 378 18.18 -15.04 5.69
N ASP A 379 18.75 -14.83 6.88
CA ASP A 379 19.54 -13.64 7.19
C ASP A 379 20.83 -13.56 6.35
N GLU A 380 21.48 -14.71 6.12
CA GLU A 380 22.64 -14.77 5.19
C GLU A 380 22.22 -14.52 3.74
N ALA A 381 21.11 -15.11 3.29
CA ALA A 381 20.57 -14.85 1.96
C ALA A 381 20.18 -13.39 1.79
N GLY A 382 19.51 -12.78 2.77
CA GLY A 382 19.15 -11.36 2.78
C GLY A 382 20.39 -10.46 2.66
N LYS A 383 21.47 -10.74 3.37
CA LYS A 383 22.76 -10.02 3.25
C LYS A 383 23.41 -10.15 1.87
N ARG A 384 23.19 -11.26 1.15
CA ARG A 384 23.70 -11.47 -0.23
C ARG A 384 22.88 -10.73 -1.28
N PHE A 385 21.63 -10.40 -1.00
CA PHE A 385 20.72 -9.64 -1.89
C PHE A 385 20.78 -8.12 -1.68
N LEU A 386 21.56 -7.61 -0.73
CA LEU A 386 21.93 -6.19 -0.72
C LEU A 386 22.69 -5.92 -2.02
N SER A 387 22.09 -5.09 -2.88
CA SER A 387 22.57 -4.87 -4.24
C SER A 387 24.00 -4.32 -4.25
N PRO A 388 24.82 -4.61 -5.29
CA PRO A 388 26.15 -4.00 -5.45
C PRO A 388 26.18 -2.48 -5.35
N SER A 389 25.05 -1.80 -5.62
CA SER A 389 24.89 -0.35 -5.48
C SER A 389 24.88 0.15 -4.03
N GLU A 390 24.46 -0.66 -3.05
CA GLU A 390 24.48 -0.29 -1.63
C GLU A 390 25.88 -0.54 -1.02
N VAL A 391 26.54 -1.59 -1.45
CA VAL A 391 27.94 -1.85 -1.07
C VAL A 391 28.87 -0.76 -1.62
N THR A 392 28.63 -0.30 -2.87
CA THR A 392 29.40 0.79 -3.48
C THR A 392 29.15 2.14 -2.79
N ARG A 393 27.94 2.40 -2.30
CA ARG A 393 27.60 3.61 -1.56
C ARG A 393 28.26 3.65 -0.19
N GLN A 394 28.26 2.54 0.55
CA GLN A 394 29.01 2.44 1.82
C GLN A 394 30.52 2.57 1.65
N GLN A 395 31.08 2.06 0.54
CA GLN A 395 32.52 2.21 0.24
C GLN A 395 32.88 3.63 -0.21
N LEU A 396 32.00 4.36 -0.87
CA LEU A 396 32.20 5.76 -1.25
C LEU A 396 32.14 6.70 -0.04
N ASP A 397 31.22 6.44 0.90
CA ASP A 397 31.11 7.23 2.15
C ASP A 397 32.31 6.99 3.10
N SER A 398 32.96 5.81 3.05
CA SER A 398 34.17 5.50 3.86
C SER A 398 35.45 6.06 3.28
N ASN A 399 35.47 6.51 2.03
CA ASN A 399 36.64 7.08 1.34
C ASN A 399 36.58 8.59 1.13
N ALA A 400 35.63 9.30 1.75
CA ALA A 400 35.63 10.76 1.72
C ALA A 400 36.83 11.31 2.53
N PRO A 401 37.68 12.18 1.94
CA PRO A 401 38.80 12.75 2.66
C PRO A 401 38.32 13.66 3.80
N GLN A 402 38.97 13.52 4.95
CA GLN A 402 38.79 14.38 6.14
C GLN A 402 39.12 15.82 5.86
#